data_363dda388b5945338e7db5f1ddbe2479
#
_entry.id   363dda388b5945338e7db5f1ddbe2479
#
_cell.length_a   1.000
_cell.length_b   1.000
_cell.length_c   1.000
_cell.angle_alpha   90.00
_cell.angle_beta   90.00
_cell.angle_gamma   90.00
#
_symmetry.space_group_name_H-M   'P 1'
#
loop_
_entity.id
_entity.type
_entity.pdbx_description
1 polymer ?
#
loop_
_entity_poly.entity_id
_entity_poly.type
_entity_poly.pdbx_seq_one_letter_code
_entity_poly.pdbx_strand_id
1 'polypeptide(L)'
;PHDDIRHSAIIVITSDRGLCGHFNNDVLRLAEKRVRTCEQEGKQVSLILCGKVAVNFFKHKGYTPIQSFIDQSASPTIEQADAIADYLVEYYLANELDEAFALYNHHHGILSQTPVEWRLMPIDMAAFDPHHVRFSGGISEKDPRLKNLMGRINYEPNRAYVLERLLPEYLAGYLYYMLINSAAGEQVARQIAMRSATDNADDILSELHLLYNHMRQDAITTELNEIVGGEDALEDTFIPRARKFF
;
A
#
# COMPACT_ATOMS: atom_id res chain seq x y z
N PRO A 1 11.40 -26.34 -14.27
CA PRO A 1 10.61 -26.40 -13.03
C PRO A 1 11.11 -27.56 -12.19
N HIS A 2 11.26 -27.34 -10.88
CA HIS A 2 11.60 -28.39 -9.93
C HIS A 2 10.35 -29.25 -9.71
N ASP A 3 10.52 -30.57 -9.68
CA ASP A 3 9.39 -31.52 -9.51
C ASP A 3 8.90 -31.59 -8.06
N ASP A 4 9.76 -31.21 -7.08
CA ASP A 4 9.46 -31.24 -5.65
C ASP A 4 9.71 -29.83 -5.08
N ILE A 5 8.62 -29.08 -4.84
CA ILE A 5 8.69 -27.68 -4.40
C ILE A 5 8.79 -27.67 -2.87
N ARG A 6 9.97 -27.32 -2.35
CA ARG A 6 10.27 -27.26 -0.91
C ARG A 6 10.54 -25.87 -0.38
N HIS A 7 11.03 -24.97 -1.23
CA HIS A 7 11.41 -23.60 -0.84
C HIS A 7 10.66 -22.58 -1.67
N SER A 8 9.97 -21.65 -0.96
CA SER A 8 9.17 -20.59 -1.58
C SER A 8 9.67 -19.22 -1.13
N ALA A 9 10.01 -18.34 -2.07
CA ALA A 9 10.29 -16.94 -1.79
C ALA A 9 9.01 -16.13 -1.92
N ILE A 10 8.77 -15.25 -0.95
CA ILE A 10 7.62 -14.35 -0.92
C ILE A 10 8.11 -12.92 -0.82
N ILE A 11 7.92 -12.16 -1.89
CA ILE A 11 8.21 -10.73 -1.97
C ILE A 11 6.95 -9.98 -1.59
N VAL A 12 7.01 -9.12 -0.55
CA VAL A 12 5.87 -8.34 -0.07
C VAL A 12 6.18 -6.86 -0.26
N ILE A 13 5.38 -6.18 -1.07
CA ILE A 13 5.59 -4.77 -1.40
C ILE A 13 4.53 -3.94 -0.66
N THR A 14 4.99 -3.13 0.29
CA THR A 14 4.17 -2.20 1.10
C THR A 14 4.81 -0.82 1.13
N SER A 15 4.16 0.12 1.81
CA SER A 15 4.71 1.45 2.02
C SER A 15 5.69 1.52 3.21
N ASP A 16 6.48 2.59 3.25
CA ASP A 16 7.29 2.96 4.42
C ASP A 16 6.49 3.74 5.46
N ARG A 17 5.41 4.41 5.05
CA ARG A 17 4.60 5.30 5.89
C ARG A 17 3.16 4.81 5.94
N GLY A 18 2.49 5.09 7.06
CA GLY A 18 1.05 4.88 7.20
C GLY A 18 0.21 5.98 6.54
N LEU A 19 -1.04 6.09 6.98
CA LEU A 19 -2.03 7.08 6.53
C LEU A 19 -2.41 6.94 5.05
N CYS A 20 -2.36 5.71 4.54
CA CYS A 20 -2.75 5.33 3.18
C CYS A 20 -3.98 4.39 3.17
N GLY A 21 -4.90 4.60 4.12
CA GLY A 21 -6.10 3.78 4.24
C GLY A 21 -5.79 2.30 4.49
N HIS A 22 -6.42 1.43 3.74
CA HIS A 22 -6.27 -0.03 3.85
C HIS A 22 -5.17 -0.61 2.93
N PHE A 23 -4.47 0.23 2.15
CA PHE A 23 -3.44 -0.15 1.19
C PHE A 23 -2.48 -1.23 1.72
N ASN A 24 -1.85 -1.00 2.87
CA ASN A 24 -0.91 -1.95 3.46
C ASN A 24 -1.60 -3.20 4.00
N ASN A 25 -2.73 -3.03 4.66
CA ASN A 25 -3.42 -4.12 5.35
C ASN A 25 -3.89 -5.20 4.36
N ASP A 26 -4.32 -4.81 3.18
CA ASP A 26 -4.82 -5.75 2.17
C ASP A 26 -3.69 -6.65 1.66
N VAL A 27 -2.52 -6.09 1.33
CA VAL A 27 -1.34 -6.85 0.92
C VAL A 27 -0.83 -7.73 2.06
N LEU A 28 -0.77 -7.20 3.29
CA LEU A 28 -0.27 -7.95 4.45
C LEU A 28 -1.17 -9.15 4.78
N ARG A 29 -2.48 -9.01 4.66
CA ARG A 29 -3.42 -10.14 4.84
C ARG A 29 -3.20 -11.22 3.78
N LEU A 30 -3.01 -10.81 2.52
CA LEU A 30 -2.72 -11.72 1.43
C LEU A 30 -1.38 -12.43 1.66
N ALA A 31 -0.34 -11.69 2.05
CA ALA A 31 0.98 -12.22 2.35
C ALA A 31 0.96 -13.21 3.52
N GLU A 32 0.28 -12.88 4.60
CA GLU A 32 0.13 -13.77 5.75
C GLU A 32 -0.58 -15.07 5.36
N LYS A 33 -1.66 -14.98 4.58
CA LYS A 33 -2.37 -16.16 4.08
C LYS A 33 -1.43 -17.03 3.25
N ARG A 34 -0.63 -16.44 2.36
CA ARG A 34 0.31 -17.18 1.52
C ARG A 34 1.40 -17.86 2.33
N VAL A 35 2.01 -17.15 3.27
CA VAL A 35 3.03 -17.71 4.19
C VAL A 35 2.47 -18.94 4.91
N ARG A 36 1.28 -18.80 5.52
CA ARG A 36 0.64 -19.92 6.23
C ARG A 36 0.33 -21.12 5.32
N THR A 37 -0.08 -20.86 4.08
CA THR A 37 -0.33 -21.93 3.10
C THR A 37 0.96 -22.67 2.80
N CYS A 38 2.06 -21.96 2.55
CA CYS A 38 3.37 -22.59 2.31
C CYS A 38 3.83 -23.42 3.53
N GLU A 39 3.67 -22.90 4.75
CA GLU A 39 4.02 -23.62 5.98
C GLU A 39 3.17 -24.89 6.18
N GLN A 40 1.86 -24.81 5.88
CA GLN A 40 0.96 -25.98 5.93
C GLN A 40 1.33 -27.04 4.89
N GLU A 41 1.85 -26.64 3.75
CA GLU A 41 2.39 -27.51 2.71
C GLU A 41 3.79 -28.07 3.07
N GLY A 42 4.35 -27.68 4.22
CA GLY A 42 5.68 -28.11 4.66
C GLY A 42 6.84 -27.44 3.93
N LYS A 43 6.60 -26.33 3.25
CA LYS A 43 7.61 -25.55 2.52
C LYS A 43 8.36 -24.61 3.45
N GLN A 44 9.64 -24.41 3.19
CA GLN A 44 10.41 -23.33 3.80
C GLN A 44 10.06 -22.02 3.10
N VAL A 45 9.87 -20.96 3.90
CA VAL A 45 9.49 -19.64 3.38
C VAL A 45 10.63 -18.64 3.57
N SER A 46 11.04 -18.04 2.47
CA SER A 46 12.02 -16.95 2.40
C SER A 46 11.30 -15.63 2.16
N LEU A 47 11.40 -14.68 3.11
CA LEU A 47 10.72 -13.39 3.01
C LEU A 47 11.67 -12.31 2.50
N ILE A 48 11.25 -11.61 1.44
CA ILE A 48 11.85 -10.37 0.94
C ILE A 48 10.82 -9.26 1.14
N LEU A 49 11.14 -8.28 1.98
CA LEU A 49 10.19 -7.27 2.41
C LEU A 49 10.56 -5.89 1.89
N CYS A 50 9.66 -5.29 1.13
CA CYS A 50 9.77 -3.92 0.64
C CYS A 50 8.81 -3.03 1.42
N GLY A 51 9.36 -2.00 2.09
CA GLY A 51 8.64 -1.07 2.95
C GLY A 51 8.67 -1.41 4.45
N LYS A 52 8.79 -0.37 5.27
CA LYS A 52 8.87 -0.50 6.74
C LYS A 52 7.64 -1.18 7.34
N VAL A 53 6.48 -0.99 6.74
CA VAL A 53 5.23 -1.57 7.27
C VAL A 53 5.26 -3.10 7.20
N ALA A 54 5.72 -3.69 6.09
CA ALA A 54 5.88 -5.13 5.97
C ALA A 54 6.95 -5.66 6.95
N VAL A 55 8.10 -4.98 7.03
CA VAL A 55 9.18 -5.37 7.94
C VAL A 55 8.71 -5.42 9.39
N ASN A 56 8.02 -4.37 9.85
CA ASN A 56 7.49 -4.33 11.21
C ASN A 56 6.43 -5.41 11.45
N PHE A 57 5.52 -5.61 10.50
CA PHE A 57 4.44 -6.59 10.61
C PHE A 57 4.99 -8.02 10.78
N PHE A 58 5.90 -8.44 9.91
CA PHE A 58 6.46 -9.78 9.97
C PHE A 58 7.42 -9.99 11.13
N LYS A 59 8.18 -8.95 11.50
CA LYS A 59 9.04 -8.99 12.70
C LYS A 59 8.23 -9.20 13.99
N HIS A 60 7.08 -8.53 14.15
CA HIS A 60 6.19 -8.74 15.30
C HIS A 60 5.60 -10.16 15.34
N LYS A 61 5.53 -10.85 14.23
CA LYS A 61 5.08 -12.25 14.12
C LYS A 61 6.21 -13.27 14.27
N GLY A 62 7.44 -12.81 14.52
CA GLY A 62 8.59 -13.69 14.72
C GLY A 62 9.30 -14.13 13.44
N TYR A 63 8.94 -13.57 12.27
CA TYR A 63 9.63 -13.87 11.02
C TYR A 63 10.86 -12.98 10.84
N THR A 64 11.95 -13.57 10.38
CA THR A 64 13.16 -12.85 9.99
C THR A 64 13.24 -12.79 8.47
N PRO A 65 13.16 -11.61 7.84
CA PRO A 65 13.32 -11.50 6.40
C PRO A 65 14.77 -11.78 6.01
N ILE A 66 14.96 -12.38 4.84
CA ILE A 66 16.30 -12.57 4.24
C ILE A 66 16.84 -11.25 3.73
N GLN A 67 15.97 -10.47 3.07
CA GLN A 67 16.29 -9.12 2.60
C GLN A 67 15.15 -8.17 2.95
N SER A 68 15.50 -6.92 3.22
CA SER A 68 14.54 -5.84 3.48
C SER A 68 14.99 -4.56 2.82
N PHE A 69 14.07 -3.93 2.09
CA PHE A 69 14.26 -2.65 1.42
C PHE A 69 13.33 -1.63 2.08
N ILE A 70 13.92 -0.64 2.72
CA ILE A 70 13.19 0.39 3.46
C ILE A 70 13.56 1.77 2.94
N ASP A 71 12.70 2.77 3.20
CA ASP A 71 12.88 4.17 2.76
C ASP A 71 12.94 4.37 1.23
N GLN A 72 12.39 3.43 0.46
CA GLN A 72 12.37 3.45 -1.00
C GLN A 72 10.97 3.32 -1.60
N SER A 73 9.92 3.12 -0.77
CA SER A 73 8.57 2.86 -1.27
C SER A 73 8.00 4.00 -2.13
N ALA A 74 8.37 5.24 -1.84
CA ALA A 74 7.88 6.41 -2.57
C ALA A 74 8.60 6.66 -3.92
N SER A 75 9.83 6.16 -4.06
CA SER A 75 10.69 6.34 -5.23
C SER A 75 11.52 5.08 -5.44
N PRO A 76 10.88 3.97 -5.87
CA PRO A 76 11.59 2.73 -6.12
C PRO A 76 12.59 2.90 -7.26
N THR A 77 13.73 2.23 -7.15
CA THR A 77 14.81 2.30 -8.12
C THR A 77 14.98 0.98 -8.87
N ILE A 78 15.61 1.04 -10.03
CA ILE A 78 15.87 -0.17 -10.81
C ILE A 78 16.89 -1.06 -10.10
N GLU A 79 17.85 -0.47 -9.40
CA GLU A 79 18.87 -1.18 -8.61
C GLU A 79 18.24 -2.04 -7.51
N GLN A 80 17.12 -1.59 -6.93
CA GLN A 80 16.34 -2.37 -5.97
C GLN A 80 15.74 -3.61 -6.65
N ALA A 81 15.19 -3.44 -7.84
CA ALA A 81 14.59 -4.53 -8.59
C ALA A 81 15.64 -5.53 -9.06
N ASP A 82 16.81 -5.03 -9.52
CA ASP A 82 17.97 -5.85 -9.91
C ASP A 82 18.46 -6.69 -8.71
N ALA A 83 18.65 -6.07 -7.55
CA ALA A 83 19.08 -6.80 -6.35
C ALA A 83 18.12 -7.93 -5.92
N ILE A 84 16.81 -7.72 -6.09
CA ILE A 84 15.82 -8.78 -5.83
C ILE A 84 15.89 -9.86 -6.92
N ALA A 85 16.01 -9.47 -8.18
CA ALA A 85 16.09 -10.39 -9.31
C ALA A 85 17.33 -11.28 -9.22
N ASP A 86 18.49 -10.68 -8.95
CA ASP A 86 19.77 -11.38 -8.81
C ASP A 86 19.69 -12.42 -7.69
N TYR A 87 19.14 -12.03 -6.52
CA TYR A 87 18.89 -12.96 -5.42
C TYR A 87 18.03 -14.15 -5.87
N LEU A 88 16.89 -13.89 -6.51
CA LEU A 88 15.99 -14.96 -6.95
C LEU A 88 16.65 -15.90 -7.96
N VAL A 89 17.40 -15.36 -8.92
CA VAL A 89 18.08 -16.15 -9.96
C VAL A 89 19.21 -16.98 -9.34
N GLU A 90 20.04 -16.40 -8.48
CA GLU A 90 21.14 -17.08 -7.81
C GLU A 90 20.65 -18.29 -7.00
N TYR A 91 19.65 -18.07 -6.13
CA TYR A 91 19.13 -19.14 -5.28
C TYR A 91 18.33 -20.19 -6.05
N TYR A 92 17.67 -19.80 -7.13
CA TYR A 92 16.99 -20.74 -8.01
C TYR A 92 17.98 -21.65 -8.75
N LEU A 93 19.08 -21.10 -9.25
CA LEU A 93 20.14 -21.86 -9.92
C LEU A 93 20.93 -22.76 -8.93
N ALA A 94 21.04 -22.34 -7.67
CA ALA A 94 21.64 -23.14 -6.60
C ALA A 94 20.72 -24.29 -6.11
N ASN A 95 19.50 -24.42 -6.61
CA ASN A 95 18.45 -25.32 -6.11
C ASN A 95 18.08 -25.09 -4.64
N GLU A 96 18.25 -23.86 -4.16
CA GLU A 96 17.84 -23.40 -2.81
C GLU A 96 16.51 -22.66 -2.83
N LEU A 97 15.92 -22.45 -4.02
CA LEU A 97 14.63 -21.82 -4.25
C LEU A 97 13.90 -22.52 -5.39
N ASP A 98 12.65 -22.90 -5.18
CA ASP A 98 11.84 -23.61 -6.17
C ASP A 98 10.77 -22.74 -6.80
N GLU A 99 10.18 -21.82 -6.00
CA GLU A 99 9.15 -20.90 -6.47
C GLU A 99 9.27 -19.52 -5.82
N ALA A 100 8.84 -18.50 -6.53
CA ALA A 100 8.80 -17.12 -6.02
C ALA A 100 7.49 -16.43 -6.37
N PHE A 101 6.94 -15.71 -5.38
CA PHE A 101 5.71 -14.93 -5.50
C PHE A 101 5.96 -13.48 -5.10
N ALA A 102 5.38 -12.55 -5.85
CA ALA A 102 5.30 -11.15 -5.46
C ALA A 102 3.87 -10.78 -5.09
N LEU A 103 3.73 -10.13 -3.95
CA LEU A 103 2.45 -9.64 -3.44
C LEU A 103 2.51 -8.13 -3.33
N TYR A 104 1.62 -7.47 -4.06
CA TYR A 104 1.57 -6.02 -4.14
C TYR A 104 0.14 -5.54 -4.43
N ASN A 105 -0.12 -4.25 -4.26
CA ASN A 105 -1.37 -3.65 -4.72
C ASN A 105 -1.24 -3.22 -6.17
N HIS A 106 -2.02 -3.86 -7.03
CA HIS A 106 -2.12 -3.45 -8.42
C HIS A 106 -3.09 -2.28 -8.56
N HIS A 107 -2.61 -1.21 -9.16
CA HIS A 107 -3.36 0.02 -9.39
C HIS A 107 -4.04 -0.03 -10.76
N HIS A 108 -5.37 -0.07 -10.77
CA HIS A 108 -6.18 -0.11 -11.99
C HIS A 108 -6.63 1.28 -12.46
N GLY A 109 -6.48 2.31 -11.64
CA GLY A 109 -6.92 3.68 -11.90
C GLY A 109 -7.11 4.46 -10.59
N ILE A 110 -7.54 5.72 -10.68
CA ILE A 110 -7.57 6.67 -9.54
C ILE A 110 -8.36 6.12 -8.32
N LEU A 111 -9.36 5.27 -8.52
CA LEU A 111 -10.24 4.82 -7.44
C LEU A 111 -10.16 3.31 -7.15
N SER A 112 -9.40 2.56 -7.92
CA SER A 112 -9.41 1.10 -7.79
C SER A 112 -8.00 0.53 -7.69
N GLN A 113 -7.78 -0.18 -6.61
CA GLN A 113 -6.58 -0.97 -6.38
C GLN A 113 -6.97 -2.31 -5.76
N THR A 114 -6.28 -3.36 -6.14
CA THR A 114 -6.51 -4.71 -5.63
C THR A 114 -5.20 -5.36 -5.22
N PRO A 115 -5.16 -6.05 -4.07
CA PRO A 115 -4.01 -6.85 -3.71
C PRO A 115 -3.91 -8.05 -4.65
N VAL A 116 -2.75 -8.24 -5.24
CA VAL A 116 -2.47 -9.28 -6.24
C VAL A 116 -1.30 -10.12 -5.76
N GLU A 117 -1.45 -11.43 -5.94
CA GLU A 117 -0.38 -12.40 -5.85
C GLU A 117 0.06 -12.78 -7.25
N TRP A 118 1.34 -12.61 -7.55
CA TRP A 118 1.90 -12.93 -8.84
C TRP A 118 3.05 -13.90 -8.70
N ARG A 119 2.98 -15.01 -9.45
CA ARG A 119 4.05 -15.99 -9.50
C ARG A 119 5.16 -15.49 -10.41
N LEU A 120 6.34 -15.26 -9.84
CA LEU A 120 7.53 -14.82 -10.59
C LEU A 120 8.33 -15.99 -11.12
N MET A 121 8.48 -17.04 -10.32
CA MET A 121 9.24 -18.24 -10.65
C MET A 121 8.49 -19.50 -10.25
N PRO A 122 8.64 -20.61 -10.99
CA PRO A 122 9.22 -20.66 -12.33
C PRO A 122 8.41 -19.81 -13.31
N ILE A 123 9.11 -19.21 -14.28
CA ILE A 123 8.45 -18.40 -15.31
C ILE A 123 7.64 -19.33 -16.19
N ASP A 124 6.33 -19.23 -16.12
CA ASP A 124 5.43 -19.95 -17.00
C ASP A 124 5.25 -19.17 -18.31
N MET A 125 5.84 -19.69 -19.37
CA MET A 125 5.72 -19.07 -20.70
C MET A 125 4.28 -19.07 -21.24
N ALA A 126 3.38 -19.92 -20.68
CA ALA A 126 1.97 -19.95 -21.02
C ALA A 126 1.16 -18.88 -20.24
N ALA A 127 1.67 -18.44 -19.08
CA ALA A 127 1.08 -17.37 -18.28
C ALA A 127 1.47 -15.97 -18.77
N PHE A 128 2.16 -15.85 -19.91
CA PHE A 128 2.35 -14.58 -20.61
C PHE A 128 1.00 -14.11 -21.11
N ASP A 129 0.21 -13.54 -20.20
CA ASP A 129 -1.04 -12.91 -20.57
C ASP A 129 -0.74 -11.62 -21.35
N PRO A 130 -1.04 -11.58 -22.66
CA PRO A 130 -0.88 -10.36 -23.45
C PRO A 130 -1.70 -9.19 -22.93
N HIS A 131 -2.66 -9.43 -22.04
CA HIS A 131 -3.48 -8.41 -21.40
C HIS A 131 -2.77 -7.63 -20.28
N HIS A 132 -1.73 -8.19 -19.68
CA HIS A 132 -0.94 -7.49 -18.67
C HIS A 132 0.20 -6.67 -19.25
N VAL A 133 0.71 -7.05 -20.40
CA VAL A 133 1.68 -6.26 -21.16
C VAL A 133 0.94 -5.54 -22.29
N ARG A 134 0.16 -4.51 -21.97
CA ARG A 134 -0.23 -3.51 -22.98
C ARG A 134 1.04 -2.74 -23.38
N PHE A 135 1.82 -3.32 -24.28
CA PHE A 135 2.73 -2.50 -25.05
C PHE A 135 1.89 -1.43 -25.74
N SER A 136 2.20 -0.17 -25.48
CA SER A 136 1.54 1.01 -26.10
C SER A 136 1.71 1.07 -27.62
N GLY A 137 1.97 -0.04 -28.25
CA GLY A 137 2.23 -0.22 -29.66
C GLY A 137 1.21 -1.02 -30.46
N GLY A 138 0.07 -1.37 -29.88
CA GLY A 138 -1.08 -1.87 -30.67
C GLY A 138 -0.87 -3.15 -31.50
N ILE A 139 0.13 -3.98 -31.17
CA ILE A 139 0.37 -5.22 -31.91
C ILE A 139 -0.47 -6.32 -31.26
N SER A 140 -1.54 -6.71 -31.93
CA SER A 140 -2.39 -7.83 -31.53
C SER A 140 -1.67 -9.16 -31.82
N GLU A 141 -1.79 -10.14 -30.93
CA GLU A 141 -1.29 -11.51 -31.08
C GLU A 141 -1.81 -12.19 -32.38
N LYS A 142 -2.87 -11.67 -32.96
CA LYS A 142 -3.47 -12.11 -34.25
C LYS A 142 -2.85 -11.42 -35.46
N ASP A 143 -1.86 -10.53 -35.29
CA ASP A 143 -1.21 -9.86 -36.40
C ASP A 143 -0.36 -10.89 -37.19
N PRO A 144 -0.71 -11.17 -38.47
CA PRO A 144 0.04 -12.10 -39.29
C PRO A 144 1.52 -11.70 -39.48
N ARG A 145 1.86 -10.44 -39.22
CA ARG A 145 3.25 -9.94 -39.24
C ARG A 145 4.09 -10.53 -38.10
N LEU A 146 3.50 -10.77 -36.92
CA LEU A 146 4.18 -11.41 -35.79
C LEU A 146 4.56 -12.87 -36.09
N LYS A 147 3.67 -13.64 -36.72
CA LYS A 147 3.95 -15.01 -37.13
C LYS A 147 5.10 -15.09 -38.15
N ASN A 148 5.16 -14.13 -39.07
CA ASN A 148 6.23 -14.05 -40.07
C ASN A 148 7.56 -13.54 -39.46
N LEU A 149 7.53 -12.71 -38.40
CA LEU A 149 8.71 -12.26 -37.69
C LEU A 149 9.30 -13.37 -36.80
N MET A 150 8.47 -14.14 -36.08
CA MET A 150 8.94 -15.25 -35.23
C MET A 150 9.68 -16.34 -35.99
N GLY A 151 9.35 -16.56 -37.27
CA GLY A 151 10.08 -17.49 -38.15
C GLY A 151 11.42 -16.98 -38.70
N ARG A 152 11.76 -15.69 -38.48
CA ARG A 152 12.96 -15.04 -39.00
C ARG A 152 13.94 -14.54 -37.94
N ILE A 153 13.66 -14.79 -36.65
CA ILE A 153 14.53 -14.37 -35.56
C ILE A 153 15.71 -15.32 -35.50
N ASN A 154 16.90 -14.81 -35.86
CA ASN A 154 18.17 -15.52 -35.65
C ASN A 154 18.70 -15.15 -34.27
N TYR A 155 18.96 -16.16 -33.45
CA TYR A 155 19.57 -16.00 -32.13
C TYR A 155 21.09 -16.15 -32.25
N GLU A 156 21.85 -15.13 -31.87
CA GLU A 156 23.30 -15.16 -31.86
C GLU A 156 23.82 -15.07 -30.42
N PRO A 157 24.72 -16.00 -29.97
CA PRO A 157 25.22 -17.16 -30.71
C PRO A 157 24.24 -18.33 -30.79
N ASN A 158 23.25 -18.44 -29.86
CA ASN A 158 22.21 -19.44 -29.87
C ASN A 158 21.05 -19.02 -28.96
N ARG A 159 19.91 -19.70 -29.08
CA ARG A 159 18.70 -19.41 -28.31
C ARG A 159 18.88 -19.53 -26.78
N ALA A 160 19.61 -20.53 -26.32
CA ALA A 160 19.81 -20.78 -24.89
C ALA A 160 20.59 -19.61 -24.25
N TYR A 161 21.67 -19.16 -24.88
CA TYR A 161 22.48 -18.04 -24.43
C TYR A 161 21.69 -16.72 -24.34
N VAL A 162 20.86 -16.45 -25.36
CA VAL A 162 20.02 -15.25 -25.37
C VAL A 162 18.99 -15.30 -24.24
N LEU A 163 18.35 -16.44 -24.02
CA LEU A 163 17.37 -16.62 -22.93
C LEU A 163 18.03 -16.52 -21.56
N GLU A 164 19.21 -17.08 -21.37
CA GLU A 164 19.96 -17.00 -20.11
C GLU A 164 20.22 -15.56 -19.68
N ARG A 165 20.52 -14.66 -20.62
CA ARG A 165 20.70 -13.24 -20.33
C ARG A 165 19.39 -12.46 -20.23
N LEU A 166 18.41 -12.80 -21.05
CA LEU A 166 17.14 -12.06 -21.12
C LEU A 166 16.25 -12.31 -19.90
N LEU A 167 16.26 -13.53 -19.34
CA LEU A 167 15.38 -13.89 -18.24
C LEU A 167 15.63 -13.08 -16.96
N PRO A 168 16.87 -12.86 -16.50
CA PRO A 168 17.15 -11.99 -15.35
C PRO A 168 16.70 -10.55 -15.58
N GLU A 169 17.01 -9.97 -16.76
CA GLU A 169 16.60 -8.60 -17.10
C GLU A 169 15.07 -8.47 -17.19
N TYR A 170 14.39 -9.49 -17.71
CA TYR A 170 12.92 -9.54 -17.71
C TYR A 170 12.35 -9.57 -16.29
N LEU A 171 12.92 -10.39 -15.41
CA LEU A 171 12.49 -10.50 -14.02
C LEU A 171 12.69 -9.18 -13.27
N ALA A 172 13.84 -8.53 -13.44
CA ALA A 172 14.14 -7.23 -12.85
C ALA A 172 13.17 -6.14 -13.37
N GLY A 173 12.94 -6.09 -14.68
CA GLY A 173 11.99 -5.15 -15.29
C GLY A 173 10.56 -5.34 -14.77
N TYR A 174 10.16 -6.59 -14.56
CA TYR A 174 8.83 -6.90 -14.03
C TYR A 174 8.70 -6.57 -12.54
N LEU A 175 9.72 -6.83 -11.73
CA LEU A 175 9.80 -6.40 -10.34
C LEU A 175 9.76 -4.87 -10.22
N TYR A 176 10.51 -4.17 -11.07
CA TYR A 176 10.48 -2.71 -11.12
C TYR A 176 9.09 -2.17 -11.45
N TYR A 177 8.41 -2.78 -12.43
CA TYR A 177 7.01 -2.44 -12.73
C TYR A 177 6.11 -2.61 -11.50
N MET A 178 6.23 -3.72 -10.76
CA MET A 178 5.43 -3.95 -9.55
C MET A 178 5.72 -2.90 -8.46
N LEU A 179 6.98 -2.56 -8.25
CA LEU A 179 7.40 -1.54 -7.29
C LEU A 179 6.82 -0.16 -7.63
N ILE A 180 6.93 0.28 -8.90
CA ILE A 180 6.37 1.57 -9.35
C ILE A 180 4.83 1.56 -9.28
N ASN A 181 4.20 0.47 -9.71
CA ASN A 181 2.74 0.34 -9.65
C ASN A 181 2.22 0.44 -8.21
N SER A 182 2.90 -0.22 -7.28
CA SER A 182 2.62 -0.14 -5.86
C SER A 182 2.85 1.27 -5.29
N ALA A 183 3.94 1.94 -5.66
CA ALA A 183 4.23 3.32 -5.25
C ALA A 183 3.15 4.31 -5.73
N ALA A 184 2.72 4.19 -6.98
CA ALA A 184 1.63 5.00 -7.51
C ALA A 184 0.33 4.78 -6.73
N GLY A 185 -0.04 3.51 -6.48
CA GLY A 185 -1.21 3.15 -5.68
C GLY A 185 -1.14 3.66 -4.24
N GLU A 186 0.02 3.62 -3.60
CA GLU A 186 0.27 4.17 -2.28
C GLU A 186 -0.04 5.67 -2.21
N GLN A 187 0.45 6.46 -3.18
CA GLN A 187 0.22 7.91 -3.20
C GLN A 187 -1.26 8.24 -3.40
N VAL A 188 -1.94 7.54 -4.29
CA VAL A 188 -3.38 7.72 -4.50
C VAL A 188 -4.17 7.35 -3.26
N ALA A 189 -3.88 6.21 -2.62
CA ALA A 189 -4.55 5.79 -1.39
C ALA A 189 -4.36 6.80 -0.25
N ARG A 190 -3.14 7.35 -0.13
CA ARG A 190 -2.85 8.40 0.85
C ARG A 190 -3.60 9.69 0.55
N GLN A 191 -3.66 10.12 -0.70
CA GLN A 191 -4.41 11.31 -1.09
C GLN A 191 -5.91 11.18 -0.72
N ILE A 192 -6.52 10.04 -1.01
CA ILE A 192 -7.93 9.77 -0.68
C ILE A 192 -8.12 9.77 0.84
N ALA A 193 -7.26 9.06 1.59
CA ALA A 193 -7.35 8.99 3.04
C ALA A 193 -7.18 10.37 3.71
N MET A 194 -6.25 11.18 3.23
CA MET A 194 -6.03 12.53 3.74
C MET A 194 -7.18 13.48 3.42
N ARG A 195 -7.77 13.35 2.22
CA ARG A 195 -8.96 14.14 1.86
C ARG A 195 -10.13 13.82 2.80
N SER A 196 -10.43 12.54 3.01
CA SER A 196 -11.47 12.13 3.94
C SER A 196 -11.20 12.59 5.39
N ALA A 197 -9.93 12.57 5.81
CA ALA A 197 -9.56 13.08 7.12
C ALA A 197 -9.76 14.60 7.25
N THR A 198 -9.50 15.37 6.19
CA THR A 198 -9.74 16.81 6.14
C THR A 198 -11.25 17.12 6.22
N ASP A 199 -12.05 16.43 5.41
CA ASP A 199 -13.51 16.60 5.41
C ASP A 199 -14.09 16.32 6.82
N ASN A 200 -13.65 15.23 7.47
CA ASN A 200 -14.07 14.91 8.85
C ASN A 200 -13.61 15.97 9.87
N ALA A 201 -12.41 16.55 9.69
CA ALA A 201 -11.91 17.59 10.59
C ALA A 201 -12.72 18.89 10.45
N ASP A 202 -13.13 19.26 9.25
CA ASP A 202 -13.98 20.42 8.99
C ASP A 202 -15.38 20.24 9.62
N ASP A 203 -15.96 19.05 9.57
CA ASP A 203 -17.21 18.73 10.25
C ASP A 203 -17.09 18.91 11.77
N ILE A 204 -16.04 18.36 12.39
CA ILE A 204 -15.78 18.49 13.82
C ILE A 204 -15.56 19.96 14.21
N LEU A 205 -14.82 20.71 13.41
CA LEU A 205 -14.61 22.15 13.65
C LEU A 205 -15.91 22.92 13.62
N SER A 206 -16.80 22.62 12.68
CA SER A 206 -18.11 23.23 12.57
C SER A 206 -18.98 22.95 13.81
N GLU A 207 -18.98 21.72 14.28
CA GLU A 207 -19.70 21.32 15.51
C GLU A 207 -19.12 22.04 16.76
N LEU A 208 -17.80 22.08 16.89
CA LEU A 208 -17.14 22.78 17.99
C LEU A 208 -17.41 24.29 17.98
N HIS A 209 -17.47 24.92 16.80
CA HIS A 209 -17.82 26.33 16.69
C HIS A 209 -19.26 26.60 17.16
N LEU A 210 -20.22 25.75 16.82
CA LEU A 210 -21.60 25.85 17.31
C LEU A 210 -21.64 25.73 18.84
N LEU A 211 -20.98 24.72 19.39
CA LEU A 211 -20.92 24.50 20.84
C LEU A 211 -20.28 25.69 21.56
N TYR A 212 -19.16 26.19 21.04
CA TYR A 212 -18.49 27.36 21.60
C TYR A 212 -19.40 28.59 21.61
N ASN A 213 -20.13 28.85 20.51
CA ASN A 213 -21.06 29.99 20.44
C ASN A 213 -22.21 29.84 21.43
N HIS A 214 -22.78 28.64 21.62
CA HIS A 214 -23.79 28.38 22.65
C HIS A 214 -23.22 28.65 24.05
N MET A 215 -22.09 28.08 24.39
CA MET A 215 -21.47 28.28 25.72
C MET A 215 -21.16 29.77 25.97
N ARG A 216 -20.72 30.49 24.95
CA ARG A 216 -20.45 31.92 25.05
C ARG A 216 -21.73 32.72 25.28
N GLN A 217 -22.82 32.39 24.57
CA GLN A 217 -24.13 33.03 24.78
C GLN A 217 -24.68 32.77 26.17
N ASP A 218 -24.56 31.53 26.64
CA ASP A 218 -25.00 31.16 27.99
C ASP A 218 -24.19 31.90 29.05
N ALA A 219 -22.88 32.02 28.88
CA ALA A 219 -22.02 32.76 29.78
C ALA A 219 -22.41 34.25 29.83
N ILE A 220 -22.59 34.89 28.67
CA ILE A 220 -23.00 36.29 28.57
C ILE A 220 -24.38 36.49 29.20
N THR A 221 -25.35 35.58 28.96
CA THR A 221 -26.70 35.66 29.53
C THR A 221 -26.66 35.52 31.04
N THR A 222 -25.83 34.60 31.55
CA THR A 222 -25.65 34.43 33.00
C THR A 222 -25.08 35.69 33.65
N GLU A 223 -24.02 36.24 33.05
CA GLU A 223 -23.38 37.48 33.55
C GLU A 223 -24.33 38.69 33.53
N LEU A 224 -25.14 38.82 32.46
CA LEU A 224 -26.19 39.86 32.38
C LEU A 224 -27.28 39.65 33.48
N ASN A 225 -27.72 38.41 33.69
CA ASN A 225 -28.70 38.13 34.73
C ASN A 225 -28.14 38.39 36.14
N GLU A 226 -26.87 38.13 36.40
CA GLU A 226 -26.23 38.47 37.67
C GLU A 226 -26.12 39.98 37.87
N ILE A 227 -25.81 40.75 36.82
CA ILE A 227 -25.76 42.22 36.90
C ILE A 227 -27.15 42.80 37.17
N VAL A 228 -28.17 42.36 36.41
CA VAL A 228 -29.58 42.85 36.59
C VAL A 228 -30.12 42.45 37.94
N GLY A 229 -29.89 41.18 38.38
CA GLY A 229 -30.31 40.71 39.69
C GLY A 229 -29.61 41.45 40.85
N GLY A 230 -28.34 41.86 40.64
CA GLY A 230 -27.62 42.69 41.58
C GLY A 230 -28.15 44.12 41.67
N GLU A 231 -28.59 44.71 40.56
CA GLU A 231 -29.20 46.05 40.49
C GLU A 231 -30.57 46.05 41.19
N ASP A 232 -31.45 45.08 40.91
CA ASP A 232 -32.75 44.92 41.58
C ASP A 232 -32.61 44.74 43.09
N ALA A 233 -31.63 43.98 43.56
CA ALA A 233 -31.35 43.79 44.98
C ALA A 233 -30.86 45.06 45.68
N LEU A 234 -30.18 45.98 44.98
CA LEU A 234 -29.73 47.28 45.48
C LEU A 234 -30.88 48.26 45.53
N GLU A 235 -31.80 48.31 44.56
CA GLU A 235 -33.00 49.17 44.57
C GLU A 235 -33.93 48.80 45.75
N ASP A 236 -34.17 47.52 45.97
CA ASP A 236 -34.98 47.08 47.13
C ASP A 236 -34.36 47.42 48.48
N THR A 237 -33.07 47.61 48.53
CA THR A 237 -32.37 47.98 49.77
C THR A 237 -32.39 49.47 50.05
N PHE A 238 -32.55 50.32 49.03
CA PHE A 238 -32.49 51.80 49.12
C PHE A 238 -33.85 52.49 49.21
N ILE A 239 -34.99 51.77 49.09
CA ILE A 239 -36.35 52.38 49.30
C ILE A 239 -36.68 52.31 50.79
N PRO A 240 -36.58 53.44 51.57
CA PRO A 240 -37.03 53.40 52.94
C PRO A 240 -38.56 53.26 52.95
N ARG A 241 -39.10 52.20 53.53
CA ARG A 241 -40.53 52.10 53.83
C ARG A 241 -40.97 53.33 54.54
N ALA A 242 -41.60 54.27 53.84
CA ALA A 242 -42.37 55.37 54.46
C ALA A 242 -43.40 54.78 55.37
N ARG A 243 -43.15 54.78 56.69
CA ARG A 243 -44.15 54.50 57.73
C ARG A 243 -45.30 55.51 57.55
N LYS A 244 -46.45 55.07 57.09
CA LYS A 244 -47.67 55.81 57.25
C LYS A 244 -48.03 55.84 58.75
N PHE A 245 -47.70 57.00 59.36
CA PHE A 245 -48.40 57.43 60.60
C PHE A 245 -49.62 58.18 60.16
N PHE A 246 -50.77 57.56 60.34
CA PHE A 246 -52.00 58.17 60.85
C PHE A 246 -52.96 57.02 61.28
#